data_599bd4ac02e4825d1ae042b3f2c48552
#
_entry.id   599bd4ac02e4825d1ae042b3f2c48552
#
_cell.length_a   1.000
_cell.length_b   1.000
_cell.length_c   1.000
_cell.angle_alpha   90.00
_cell.angle_beta   90.00
_cell.angle_gamma   90.00
#
_symmetry.space_group_name_H-M   'P 1'
#
loop_
_entity.id
_entity.type
_entity.pdbx_description
1 polymer ?
#
loop_
_entity_poly.entity_id
_entity_poly.type
_entity_poly.pdbx_seq_one_letter_code
_entity_poly.pdbx_strand_id
1 'polypeptide(L)'
;SWYRRQRQMCIRDSNCGISHDMITGFPSETERDHQDTLSLMEKVKYDFGYMFAYSERPGTYAARHFKDDISPEIKQRRLEEIITLQQKHSLERNKSFINKNCEVLIDKESKKSNDFWSGRTTENNVVVFPKYNFKLGDTVDVYISDCTTATLIGKCIFYAPKFSGKSWRVNAARKSPNPPAQRAEMRTLRAPT
;
A
#
# COMPACT_ATOMS: atom_id res chain seq x y z
N SER A 1 -27.09 -9.56 -13.17
CA SER A 1 -26.18 -9.62 -13.50
C SER A 1 -24.92 -10.24 -12.99
N TRP A 2 -24.20 -10.86 -13.93
CA TRP A 2 -22.97 -11.59 -13.73
C TRP A 2 -21.86 -10.75 -13.03
N TYR A 3 -21.64 -9.52 -13.45
CA TYR A 3 -20.65 -8.60 -12.87
C TYR A 3 -20.87 -8.27 -11.38
N ARG A 4 -22.11 -8.33 -10.90
CA ARG A 4 -22.45 -8.06 -9.51
C ARG A 4 -22.02 -9.22 -8.59
N ARG A 5 -22.09 -10.47 -9.07
CA ARG A 5 -21.66 -11.66 -8.33
C ARG A 5 -20.12 -11.74 -8.22
N GLN A 6 -19.39 -11.39 -9.29
CA GLN A 6 -17.93 -11.36 -9.26
C GLN A 6 -17.38 -10.36 -8.23
N ARG A 7 -17.96 -9.14 -8.17
CA ARG A 7 -17.56 -8.15 -7.16
C ARG A 7 -17.85 -8.62 -5.74
N GLN A 8 -18.96 -9.31 -5.50
CA GLN A 8 -19.27 -9.87 -4.19
C GLN A 8 -18.35 -11.03 -3.80
N MET A 9 -17.89 -11.84 -4.76
CA MET A 9 -16.93 -12.90 -4.54
C MET A 9 -15.57 -12.35 -4.11
N CYS A 10 -15.04 -11.34 -4.80
CA CYS A 10 -13.76 -10.72 -4.44
C CYS A 10 -13.79 -10.09 -3.03
N ILE A 11 -14.91 -9.47 -2.64
CA ILE A 11 -15.07 -8.87 -1.31
C ILE A 11 -15.15 -9.93 -0.20
N ARG A 12 -15.74 -11.09 -0.47
CA ARG A 12 -16.04 -12.10 0.56
C ARG A 12 -14.96 -13.17 0.71
N ASP A 13 -14.39 -13.62 -0.38
CA ASP A 13 -13.71 -14.93 -0.43
C ASP A 13 -12.22 -14.85 -0.75
N SER A 14 -11.65 -13.65 -0.94
CA SER A 14 -10.24 -13.52 -1.29
C SER A 14 -9.53 -12.40 -0.51
N ASN A 15 -8.21 -12.53 -0.38
CA ASN A 15 -7.33 -11.46 0.07
C ASN A 15 -7.05 -10.44 -1.04
N CYS A 16 -7.89 -10.38 -2.08
CA CYS A 16 -7.75 -9.45 -3.19
C CYS A 16 -7.81 -8.00 -2.70
N GLY A 17 -6.86 -7.19 -3.12
CA GLY A 17 -6.89 -5.74 -2.89
C GLY A 17 -8.01 -5.10 -3.69
N ILE A 18 -8.86 -4.31 -3.04
CA ILE A 18 -9.97 -3.60 -3.68
C ILE A 18 -9.74 -2.11 -3.56
N SER A 19 -9.74 -1.43 -4.70
CA SER A 19 -9.64 0.03 -4.77
C SER A 19 -10.93 0.65 -5.30
N HIS A 20 -11.06 1.97 -5.12
CA HIS A 20 -12.17 2.75 -5.63
C HIS A 20 -11.74 4.12 -6.13
N ASP A 21 -12.56 4.69 -7.00
CA ASP A 21 -12.56 6.11 -7.35
C ASP A 21 -13.91 6.67 -6.93
N MET A 22 -13.91 7.68 -6.05
CA MET A 22 -15.12 8.32 -5.54
C MET A 22 -15.13 9.81 -5.83
N ILE A 23 -16.29 10.30 -6.27
CA ILE A 23 -16.57 11.72 -6.41
C ILE A 23 -17.71 12.04 -5.46
N THR A 24 -17.50 13.03 -4.59
CA THR A 24 -18.51 13.55 -3.66
C THR A 24 -18.98 14.93 -4.06
N GLY A 25 -20.19 15.30 -3.67
CA GLY A 25 -20.76 16.59 -4.03
C GLY A 25 -21.20 16.67 -5.48
N PHE A 26 -21.61 15.56 -6.10
CA PHE A 26 -22.23 15.55 -7.42
C PHE A 26 -23.57 16.31 -7.36
N PRO A 27 -23.98 17.06 -8.42
CA PRO A 27 -25.25 17.78 -8.42
C PRO A 27 -26.40 16.91 -7.95
N SER A 28 -27.25 17.45 -7.08
CA SER A 28 -28.40 16.78 -6.42
C SER A 28 -28.04 15.68 -5.40
N GLU A 29 -26.78 15.47 -5.06
CA GLU A 29 -26.40 14.52 -4.00
C GLU A 29 -26.92 15.00 -2.65
N THR A 30 -27.83 14.22 -2.05
CA THR A 30 -28.36 14.53 -0.72
C THR A 30 -27.42 14.10 0.40
N GLU A 31 -27.69 14.54 1.63
CA GLU A 31 -26.94 14.09 2.81
C GLU A 31 -27.12 12.58 3.03
N ARG A 32 -28.30 12.03 2.70
CA ARG A 32 -28.57 10.60 2.77
C ARG A 32 -27.68 9.81 1.80
N ASP A 33 -27.51 10.27 0.56
CA ASP A 33 -26.66 9.63 -0.43
C ASP A 33 -25.20 9.62 0.03
N HIS A 34 -24.75 10.71 0.67
CA HIS A 34 -23.43 10.78 1.27
C HIS A 34 -23.27 9.76 2.41
N GLN A 35 -24.25 9.63 3.31
CA GLN A 35 -24.22 8.63 4.40
C GLN A 35 -24.27 7.20 3.86
N ASP A 36 -25.01 6.95 2.79
CA ASP A 36 -25.03 5.65 2.12
C ASP A 36 -23.66 5.31 1.52
N THR A 37 -22.95 6.31 0.98
CA THR A 37 -21.56 6.17 0.51
C THR A 37 -20.62 5.79 1.64
N LEU A 38 -20.66 6.49 2.78
CA LEU A 38 -19.85 6.16 3.96
C LEU A 38 -20.17 4.74 4.48
N SER A 39 -21.46 4.37 4.54
CA SER A 39 -21.88 3.03 4.95
C SER A 39 -21.37 1.94 4.01
N LEU A 40 -21.32 2.20 2.71
CA LEU A 40 -20.71 1.29 1.73
C LEU A 40 -19.23 1.12 1.98
N MET A 41 -18.49 2.21 2.22
CA MET A 41 -17.06 2.17 2.54
C MET A 41 -16.78 1.36 3.80
N GLU A 42 -17.57 1.51 4.86
CA GLU A 42 -17.46 0.73 6.09
C GLU A 42 -17.69 -0.76 5.88
N LYS A 43 -18.62 -1.13 4.99
CA LYS A 43 -18.90 -2.55 4.66
C LYS A 43 -17.80 -3.19 3.83
N VAL A 44 -17.25 -2.45 2.87
CA VAL A 44 -16.26 -2.98 1.91
C VAL A 44 -14.84 -2.93 2.49
N LYS A 45 -14.49 -1.86 3.23
CA LYS A 45 -13.16 -1.58 3.77
C LYS A 45 -12.08 -1.63 2.68
N TYR A 46 -12.19 -0.71 1.73
CA TYR A 46 -11.26 -0.62 0.61
C TYR A 46 -9.81 -0.47 1.06
N ASP A 47 -8.88 -1.10 0.33
CA ASP A 47 -7.44 -1.02 0.62
C ASP A 47 -6.90 0.38 0.33
N PHE A 48 -7.30 0.98 -0.79
CA PHE A 48 -6.98 2.37 -1.14
C PHE A 48 -8.04 2.94 -2.09
N GLY A 49 -8.04 4.26 -2.26
CA GLY A 49 -8.94 4.94 -3.18
C GLY A 49 -8.47 6.33 -3.56
N TYR A 50 -9.02 6.81 -4.66
CA TYR A 50 -8.90 8.20 -5.09
C TYR A 50 -10.22 8.89 -4.85
N MET A 51 -10.18 10.02 -4.13
CA MET A 51 -11.36 10.74 -3.69
C MET A 51 -11.28 12.19 -4.17
N PHE A 52 -12.37 12.67 -4.77
CA PHE A 52 -12.43 13.99 -5.38
C PHE A 52 -13.74 14.68 -5.01
N ALA A 53 -13.68 16.00 -4.80
CA ALA A 53 -14.88 16.83 -4.87
C ALA A 53 -15.30 17.01 -6.32
N TYR A 54 -16.61 16.99 -6.57
CA TYR A 54 -17.13 17.25 -7.91
C TYR A 54 -16.71 18.66 -8.39
N SER A 55 -16.21 18.70 -9.61
CA SER A 55 -15.91 19.91 -10.32
C SER A 55 -16.52 19.80 -11.72
N GLU A 56 -17.30 20.82 -12.09
CA GLU A 56 -17.92 20.88 -13.42
C GLU A 56 -16.85 20.90 -14.51
N ARG A 57 -17.04 20.04 -15.52
CA ARG A 57 -16.17 19.97 -16.70
C ARG A 57 -16.97 20.34 -17.95
N PRO A 58 -16.60 21.40 -18.69
CA PRO A 58 -17.26 21.78 -19.91
C PRO A 58 -17.38 20.61 -20.90
N GLY A 59 -18.53 20.52 -21.57
CA GLY A 59 -18.79 19.49 -22.58
C GLY A 59 -19.26 18.14 -22.06
N THR A 60 -19.24 17.90 -20.73
CA THR A 60 -19.79 16.66 -20.14
C THR A 60 -21.32 16.68 -20.13
N TYR A 61 -21.92 15.49 -20.02
CA TYR A 61 -23.38 15.37 -19.85
C TYR A 61 -23.84 16.08 -18.57
N ALA A 62 -23.10 15.92 -17.49
CA ALA A 62 -23.42 16.53 -16.20
C ALA A 62 -23.48 18.07 -16.31
N ALA A 63 -22.47 18.70 -16.91
CA ALA A 63 -22.44 20.16 -17.09
C ALA A 63 -23.58 20.70 -17.95
N ARG A 64 -24.14 19.88 -18.85
CA ARG A 64 -25.24 20.30 -19.73
C ARG A 64 -26.63 20.11 -19.11
N HIS A 65 -26.80 19.16 -18.19
CA HIS A 65 -28.10 18.73 -17.71
C HIS A 65 -28.32 18.95 -16.22
N PHE A 66 -27.27 19.11 -15.44
CA PHE A 66 -27.37 19.32 -14.00
C PHE A 66 -26.74 20.64 -13.61
N LYS A 67 -27.46 21.42 -12.80
CA LYS A 67 -26.92 22.61 -12.19
C LYS A 67 -26.12 22.17 -10.94
N ASP A 68 -24.94 22.72 -10.77
CA ASP A 68 -24.17 22.51 -9.54
C ASP A 68 -24.85 23.26 -8.38
N ASP A 69 -25.61 22.53 -7.57
CA ASP A 69 -26.45 23.04 -6.49
C ASP A 69 -25.85 22.82 -5.09
N ILE A 70 -24.64 22.21 -5.01
CA ILE A 70 -23.98 21.92 -3.75
C ILE A 70 -22.87 22.93 -3.51
N SER A 71 -22.90 23.59 -2.32
CA SER A 71 -21.91 24.58 -1.99
C SER A 71 -20.49 23.97 -1.84
N PRO A 72 -19.43 24.75 -2.15
CA PRO A 72 -18.06 24.29 -2.00
C PRO A 72 -17.73 23.78 -0.58
N GLU A 73 -18.31 24.39 0.45
CA GLU A 73 -18.09 24.02 1.85
C GLU A 73 -18.65 22.62 2.14
N ILE A 74 -19.84 22.31 1.62
CA ILE A 74 -20.46 20.99 1.77
C ILE A 74 -19.61 19.93 1.04
N LYS A 75 -19.17 20.23 -0.19
CA LYS A 75 -18.30 19.33 -0.95
C LYS A 75 -17.00 19.05 -0.21
N GLN A 76 -16.38 20.08 0.35
CA GLN A 76 -15.14 19.95 1.11
C GLN A 76 -15.34 19.10 2.36
N ARG A 77 -16.38 19.37 3.16
CA ARG A 77 -16.71 18.58 4.35
C ARG A 77 -16.90 17.11 4.02
N ARG A 78 -17.73 16.81 3.01
CA ARG A 78 -17.99 15.43 2.57
C ARG A 78 -16.72 14.73 2.09
N LEU A 79 -15.87 15.44 1.37
CA LEU A 79 -14.57 14.91 0.92
C LEU A 79 -13.67 14.57 2.09
N GLU A 80 -13.57 15.43 3.10
CA GLU A 80 -12.77 15.21 4.31
C GLU A 80 -13.25 13.99 5.11
N GLU A 81 -14.57 13.80 5.23
CA GLU A 81 -15.17 12.62 5.87
C GLU A 81 -14.77 11.32 5.15
N ILE A 82 -14.89 11.29 3.82
CA ILE A 82 -14.50 10.14 3.00
C ILE A 82 -12.99 9.87 3.10
N ILE A 83 -12.14 10.90 3.03
CA ILE A 83 -10.69 10.76 3.16
C ILE A 83 -10.31 10.19 4.53
N THR A 84 -10.91 10.72 5.59
CA THR A 84 -10.65 10.28 6.97
C THR A 84 -11.03 8.81 7.15
N LEU A 85 -12.18 8.40 6.65
CA LEU A 85 -12.65 7.02 6.71
C LEU A 85 -11.73 6.09 5.91
N GLN A 86 -11.34 6.49 4.69
CA GLN A 86 -10.43 5.70 3.86
C GLN A 86 -9.05 5.53 4.51
N GLN A 87 -8.49 6.59 5.09
CA GLN A 87 -7.21 6.50 5.80
C GLN A 87 -7.26 5.52 6.97
N LYS A 88 -8.37 5.51 7.71
CA LYS A 88 -8.61 4.53 8.77
C LYS A 88 -8.62 3.10 8.23
N HIS A 89 -9.39 2.83 7.17
CA HIS A 89 -9.48 1.50 6.56
C HIS A 89 -8.14 1.05 5.99
N SER A 90 -7.43 1.92 5.26
CA SER A 90 -6.10 1.61 4.71
C SER A 90 -5.10 1.26 5.82
N LEU A 91 -5.12 1.99 6.93
CA LEU A 91 -4.26 1.69 8.07
C LEU A 91 -4.61 0.35 8.74
N GLU A 92 -5.91 0.06 8.95
CA GLU A 92 -6.36 -1.23 9.48
C GLU A 92 -5.91 -2.38 8.58
N ARG A 93 -6.06 -2.23 7.27
CA ARG A 93 -5.65 -3.21 6.27
C ARG A 93 -4.14 -3.42 6.29
N ASN A 94 -3.35 -2.35 6.26
CA ASN A 94 -1.90 -2.41 6.31
C ASN A 94 -1.38 -3.04 7.61
N LYS A 95 -1.99 -2.77 8.75
CA LYS A 95 -1.65 -3.41 10.02
C LYS A 95 -1.81 -4.93 9.97
N SER A 96 -2.75 -5.44 9.18
CA SER A 96 -2.94 -6.88 9.04
C SER A 96 -1.78 -7.62 8.35
N PHE A 97 -0.87 -6.90 7.69
CA PHE A 97 0.35 -7.43 7.08
C PHE A 97 1.55 -7.45 8.02
N ILE A 98 1.50 -6.76 9.15
CA ILE A 98 2.61 -6.75 10.12
C ILE A 98 2.87 -8.17 10.61
N ASN A 99 4.15 -8.52 10.75
CA ASN A 99 4.66 -9.85 11.10
C ASN A 99 4.36 -10.95 10.06
N LYS A 100 4.05 -10.57 8.81
CA LYS A 100 3.87 -11.52 7.72
C LYS A 100 4.99 -11.38 6.68
N ASN A 101 5.23 -12.48 5.97
CA ASN A 101 6.09 -12.52 4.81
C ASN A 101 5.23 -12.28 3.57
N CYS A 102 5.65 -11.34 2.74
CA CYS A 102 4.98 -11.00 1.50
C CYS A 102 5.95 -11.14 0.32
N GLU A 103 5.46 -11.75 -0.75
CA GLU A 103 6.13 -11.73 -2.03
C GLU A 103 5.98 -10.34 -2.67
N VAL A 104 7.09 -9.71 -3.03
CA VAL A 104 7.13 -8.32 -3.51
C VAL A 104 7.88 -8.24 -4.83
N LEU A 105 7.22 -7.72 -5.85
CA LEU A 105 7.84 -7.36 -7.13
C LEU A 105 8.46 -5.96 -7.02
N ILE A 106 9.75 -5.84 -7.29
CA ILE A 106 10.48 -4.56 -7.26
C ILE A 106 10.13 -3.76 -8.51
N ASP A 107 9.44 -2.63 -8.34
CA ASP A 107 8.97 -1.79 -9.46
C ASP A 107 9.79 -0.51 -9.66
N LYS A 108 10.43 0.00 -8.61
CA LYS A 108 11.23 1.24 -8.67
C LYS A 108 12.10 1.45 -7.44
N GLU A 109 12.95 2.48 -7.51
CA GLU A 109 13.62 3.03 -6.34
C GLU A 109 12.63 3.84 -5.48
N SER A 110 12.87 3.87 -4.17
CA SER A 110 12.04 4.66 -3.26
C SER A 110 12.21 6.16 -3.53
N LYS A 111 11.10 6.89 -3.56
CA LYS A 111 11.12 8.35 -3.78
C LYS A 111 11.79 9.14 -2.65
N LYS A 112 11.87 8.55 -1.43
CA LYS A 112 12.41 9.25 -0.25
C LYS A 112 13.90 9.03 -0.04
N SER A 113 14.46 7.93 -0.52
CA SER A 113 15.89 7.61 -0.39
C SER A 113 16.29 6.61 -1.45
N ASN A 114 17.46 6.83 -2.05
CA ASN A 114 18.05 5.91 -3.02
C ASN A 114 18.55 4.60 -2.40
N ASP A 115 18.58 4.50 -1.05
CA ASP A 115 19.03 3.31 -0.32
C ASP A 115 17.92 2.27 -0.16
N PHE A 116 16.71 2.54 -0.66
CA PHE A 116 15.56 1.69 -0.52
C PHE A 116 14.93 1.35 -1.87
N TRP A 117 14.48 0.11 -2.00
CA TRP A 117 13.58 -0.32 -3.05
C TRP A 117 12.13 -0.04 -2.69
N SER A 118 11.32 0.19 -3.69
CA SER A 118 9.86 0.19 -3.62
C SER A 118 9.34 -0.89 -4.55
N GLY A 119 8.44 -1.71 -4.04
CA GLY A 119 7.80 -2.78 -4.81
C GLY A 119 6.34 -2.92 -4.43
N ARG A 120 5.68 -3.93 -5.01
CA ARG A 120 4.27 -4.23 -4.77
C ARG A 120 4.06 -5.68 -4.41
N THR A 121 3.17 -5.92 -3.44
CA THR A 121 2.69 -7.27 -3.12
C THR A 121 1.70 -7.76 -4.18
N THR A 122 1.32 -9.03 -4.09
CA THR A 122 0.26 -9.63 -4.90
C THR A 122 -1.09 -8.92 -4.76
N GLU A 123 -1.35 -8.33 -3.60
CA GLU A 123 -2.55 -7.52 -3.32
C GLU A 123 -2.39 -6.05 -3.75
N ASN A 124 -1.29 -5.71 -4.44
CA ASN A 124 -0.96 -4.38 -4.93
C ASN A 124 -0.58 -3.35 -3.85
N ASN A 125 -0.26 -3.79 -2.61
CA ASN A 125 0.22 -2.88 -1.57
C ASN A 125 1.66 -2.46 -1.85
N VAL A 126 1.96 -1.19 -1.59
CA VAL A 126 3.32 -0.65 -1.73
C VAL A 126 4.16 -1.08 -0.54
N VAL A 127 5.33 -1.67 -0.81
CA VAL A 127 6.31 -2.08 0.20
C VAL A 127 7.61 -1.35 -0.04
N VAL A 128 8.20 -0.82 1.04
CA VAL A 128 9.53 -0.19 1.02
C VAL A 128 10.47 -0.98 1.91
N PHE A 129 11.64 -1.33 1.40
CA PHE A 129 12.66 -2.11 2.10
C PHE A 129 14.06 -1.72 1.65
N PRO A 130 15.11 -1.96 2.47
CA PRO A 130 16.49 -1.61 2.15
C PRO A 130 16.97 -2.21 0.83
N LYS A 131 17.79 -1.45 0.12
CA LYS A 131 18.36 -1.85 -1.16
C LYS A 131 19.47 -2.89 -0.93
N TYR A 132 19.22 -4.10 -1.45
CA TYR A 132 20.20 -5.17 -1.51
C TYR A 132 20.62 -5.41 -2.97
N ASN A 133 21.38 -6.46 -3.25
CA ASN A 133 21.86 -6.81 -4.59
C ASN A 133 20.75 -7.34 -5.53
N PHE A 134 19.56 -6.77 -5.44
CA PHE A 134 18.43 -7.05 -6.34
C PHE A 134 18.35 -6.01 -7.45
N LYS A 135 17.61 -6.35 -8.49
CA LYS A 135 17.36 -5.50 -9.66
C LYS A 135 15.87 -5.19 -9.78
N LEU A 136 15.58 -4.16 -10.55
CA LEU A 136 14.20 -3.87 -10.98
C LEU A 136 13.62 -5.08 -11.72
N GLY A 137 12.40 -5.46 -11.37
CA GLY A 137 11.71 -6.63 -11.92
C GLY A 137 11.95 -7.93 -11.16
N ASP A 138 12.87 -7.95 -10.18
CA ASP A 138 13.04 -9.13 -9.33
C ASP A 138 11.85 -9.25 -8.36
N THR A 139 11.52 -10.51 -8.03
CA THR A 139 10.54 -10.85 -7.00
C THR A 139 11.27 -11.35 -5.77
N VAL A 140 10.96 -10.77 -4.60
CA VAL A 140 11.64 -11.04 -3.34
C VAL A 140 10.67 -11.26 -2.20
N ASP A 141 11.03 -12.11 -1.24
CA ASP A 141 10.27 -12.27 0.01
C ASP A 141 10.69 -11.20 1.02
N VAL A 142 9.72 -10.42 1.48
CA VAL A 142 9.90 -9.33 2.44
C VAL A 142 9.08 -9.60 3.71
N TYR A 143 9.75 -9.61 4.85
CA TYR A 143 9.09 -9.59 6.16
C TYR A 143 8.66 -8.18 6.50
N ILE A 144 7.36 -7.99 6.75
CA ILE A 144 6.78 -6.69 7.08
C ILE A 144 6.92 -6.43 8.58
N SER A 145 7.68 -5.40 8.93
CA SER A 145 7.95 -5.01 10.31
C SER A 145 7.06 -3.87 10.81
N ASP A 146 6.61 -3.01 9.91
CA ASP A 146 5.81 -1.81 10.24
C ASP A 146 4.98 -1.36 9.04
N CYS A 147 4.04 -0.44 9.26
CA CYS A 147 3.24 0.14 8.19
C CYS A 147 2.85 1.59 8.46
N THR A 148 2.53 2.30 7.39
CA THR A 148 1.83 3.57 7.38
C THR A 148 0.46 3.40 6.71
N THR A 149 -0.32 4.46 6.59
CA THR A 149 -1.60 4.43 5.85
C THR A 149 -1.43 4.07 4.37
N ALA A 150 -0.27 4.34 3.77
CA ALA A 150 -0.04 4.17 2.33
C ALA A 150 1.06 3.17 1.98
N THR A 151 1.84 2.67 2.96
CA THR A 151 3.07 1.92 2.65
C THR A 151 3.37 0.92 3.75
N LEU A 152 3.75 -0.28 3.37
CA LEU A 152 4.32 -1.30 4.25
C LEU A 152 5.84 -1.11 4.31
N ILE A 153 6.43 -1.35 5.48
CA ILE A 153 7.86 -1.25 5.71
C ILE A 153 8.38 -2.63 6.10
N GLY A 154 9.41 -3.10 5.42
CA GLY A 154 9.90 -4.45 5.65
C GLY A 154 11.40 -4.62 5.46
N LYS A 155 11.84 -5.86 5.61
CA LYS A 155 13.22 -6.32 5.39
C LYS A 155 13.20 -7.57 4.56
N CYS A 156 14.09 -7.69 3.59
CA CYS A 156 14.21 -8.92 2.81
C CYS A 156 14.60 -10.10 3.68
N ILE A 157 13.94 -11.20 3.43
CA ILE A 157 14.27 -12.49 4.03
C ILE A 157 15.19 -13.19 3.05
N PHE A 158 16.45 -13.40 3.46
CA PHE A 158 17.39 -14.19 2.68
C PHE A 158 17.07 -15.67 2.89
N TYR A 159 16.15 -16.22 2.10
CA TYR A 159 16.10 -17.65 1.88
C TYR A 159 17.10 -18.01 0.79
N ALA A 160 17.89 -19.06 1.01
CA ALA A 160 18.56 -19.73 -0.10
C ALA A 160 17.48 -20.05 -1.16
N PRO A 161 17.72 -19.78 -2.45
CA PRO A 161 16.67 -19.84 -3.47
C PRO A 161 16.01 -21.21 -3.46
N LYS A 162 14.69 -21.24 -3.27
CA LYS A 162 13.88 -22.44 -3.57
C LYS A 162 13.84 -22.60 -5.09
N PHE A 163 14.83 -23.27 -5.64
CA PHE A 163 14.81 -23.69 -7.04
C PHE A 163 13.69 -24.72 -7.22
N SER A 164 12.61 -24.31 -7.86
CA SER A 164 11.67 -25.24 -8.47
C SER A 164 12.37 -25.92 -9.66
N GLY A 165 12.81 -27.15 -9.43
CA GLY A 165 13.00 -28.18 -10.45
C GLY A 165 13.74 -27.80 -11.73
N LYS A 166 15.08 -27.63 -11.67
CA LYS A 166 16.04 -28.16 -12.65
C LYS A 166 17.41 -28.22 -11.96
N SER A 167 17.93 -29.44 -11.88
CA SER A 167 19.24 -29.76 -11.32
C SER A 167 20.35 -29.00 -12.06
N TRP A 168 20.90 -27.97 -11.40
CA TRP A 168 22.21 -27.44 -11.74
C TRP A 168 23.13 -27.68 -10.53
N ARG A 169 24.05 -28.64 -10.68
CA ARG A 169 25.16 -28.77 -9.76
C ARG A 169 26.04 -27.53 -9.92
N VAL A 170 25.95 -26.61 -8.96
CA VAL A 170 26.89 -25.50 -8.86
C VAL A 170 27.89 -25.84 -7.77
N ASN A 171 29.16 -25.89 -8.16
CA ASN A 171 30.31 -26.12 -7.29
C ASN A 171 30.29 -25.19 -6.09
N ALA A 172 30.21 -25.76 -4.91
CA ALA A 172 30.42 -25.10 -3.62
C ALA A 172 31.92 -24.73 -3.48
N ALA A 173 32.29 -23.57 -3.99
CA ALA A 173 33.56 -22.94 -3.67
C ALA A 173 33.54 -21.44 -4.00
N ARG A 174 32.82 -20.66 -3.19
CA ARG A 174 33.16 -19.25 -2.99
C ARG A 174 32.88 -18.87 -1.54
N LYS A 175 33.96 -18.60 -0.83
CA LYS A 175 34.00 -18.09 0.54
C LYS A 175 33.12 -16.85 0.67
N SER A 176 32.20 -16.86 1.66
CA SER A 176 31.51 -15.65 2.11
C SER A 176 32.53 -14.62 2.61
N PRO A 177 32.42 -13.35 2.24
CA PRO A 177 33.13 -12.30 2.95
C PRO A 177 32.45 -12.08 4.30
N ASN A 178 33.16 -12.30 5.39
CA ASN A 178 32.76 -11.94 6.75
C ASN A 178 32.43 -10.43 6.82
N PRO A 179 31.40 -10.03 7.54
CA PRO A 179 31.17 -8.63 7.85
C PRO A 179 32.32 -8.12 8.77
N PRO A 180 32.74 -6.86 8.62
CA PRO A 180 33.80 -6.31 9.46
C PRO A 180 33.37 -6.28 10.92
N ALA A 181 34.17 -6.89 11.80
CA ALA A 181 34.01 -6.84 13.23
C ALA A 181 34.10 -5.39 13.72
N GLN A 182 33.07 -4.86 14.32
CA GLN A 182 33.13 -3.62 15.07
C GLN A 182 33.97 -3.85 16.34
N ARG A 183 35.19 -3.29 16.35
CA ARG A 183 36.06 -3.19 17.51
C ARG A 183 35.42 -2.25 18.53
N ALA A 184 34.91 -2.80 19.62
CA ALA A 184 34.57 -2.03 20.80
C ALA A 184 35.87 -1.58 21.49
N GLU A 185 36.22 -0.31 21.38
CA GLU A 185 37.22 0.34 22.22
C GLU A 185 36.61 0.61 23.60
N MET A 186 36.93 -0.28 24.58
CA MET A 186 36.78 0.01 25.99
C MET A 186 37.86 1.01 26.41
N ARG A 187 37.54 2.27 26.53
CA ARG A 187 38.35 3.24 27.27
C ARG A 187 38.10 3.07 28.75
N THR A 188 39.08 2.53 29.42
CA THR A 188 39.18 2.56 30.90
C THR A 188 39.43 3.99 31.36
N LEU A 189 38.45 4.57 32.06
CA LEU A 189 38.65 5.79 32.82
C LEU A 189 39.24 5.44 34.17
N ARG A 190 40.50 5.82 34.40
CA ARG A 190 41.15 5.89 35.71
C ARG A 190 40.59 7.09 36.46
N ALA A 191 40.18 6.89 37.70
CA ALA A 191 39.85 7.94 38.66
C ALA A 191 41.15 8.59 39.20
N PRO A 192 41.14 9.91 39.46
CA PRO A 192 42.23 10.59 40.20
C PRO A 192 42.01 10.47 41.70
N THR A 193 43.13 10.28 42.41
CA THR A 193 43.31 10.40 43.83
C THR A 193 43.06 11.82 44.34
#